data_3eb32d4c71cf4c5af52c9abad792ad64
#
_entry.id   3eb32d4c71cf4c5af52c9abad792ad64
#
_cell.length_a   1.000
_cell.length_b   1.000
_cell.length_c   1.000
_cell.angle_alpha   90.00
_cell.angle_beta   90.00
_cell.angle_gamma   90.00
#
_symmetry.space_group_name_H-M   'P 1'
#
loop_
_entity.id
_entity.type
_entity.pdbx_description
1 polymer ?
#
loop_
_entity_poly.entity_id
_entity_poly.type
_entity_poly.pdbx_seq_one_letter_code
_entity_poly.pdbx_strand_id
1 'polypeptide(L)'
;MMHRPANAPGVVLRDYRGKPSVTSVRAALWIVALFFAVMRSAAAFPVTVTVDGSKPLGTLQPIWRFFGADEPNYATRTEGEELLRKLGQLRPRAVYFRAHNLMTSGDGTPGLKWGSTNLYSLKDGRPVYDFTIVDHIIDTYLARGIHPYLEIGFMPEALSSAPAGIPYHRPWEAGVDYKALPSAWSYPPRDYRRWAELIYQWTRHNVQRYGRAEVERWYFEVWNEPNLDFYWRGTPEDFYRLHDFGVDAVRRALPSARVGGPDVAGAGGAFMAGFLRHITLGTNYATGEMGTPSDFISFHAKGEPAMVDGHIRMDISKQLRTADEGFASIAAVPQLAHTPIIIGENDPEGCAACTGAQNSYRNDTMYSSYTAAVYARLWELARRRKVSLDGALTWAFTFVEQPWYAGYRQLATNGVDLPVLNVFRLFARLGSEQVQATSGAEVPLTRIVSDGVRSAPDIGVLATRTLADGRLDILLWHYRDDDVPGPAADIQLLLSGVAPGLKFQARAWRIDRHDADSFTEWKALGTPAHPSAQQVTRLQQASRLVAHSIPLGSPRQDGSLELQTRLPLQGVELIEVRPIR
;
A
#
# COMPACT_ATOMS: atom_id res chain seq x y z
N MET A 1 9.65 40.42 -55.20
CA MET A 1 8.31 40.95 -55.54
C MET A 1 7.49 40.99 -54.25
N MET A 2 7.16 42.21 -53.83
CA MET A 2 6.37 42.54 -52.65
C MET A 2 4.90 42.25 -52.87
N HIS A 3 4.17 41.70 -51.86
CA HIS A 3 2.76 42.01 -51.66
C HIS A 3 2.45 42.15 -50.14
N ARG A 4 1.89 43.31 -49.82
CA ARG A 4 1.40 43.73 -48.51
C ARG A 4 -0.01 43.16 -48.24
N PRO A 5 -0.43 43.08 -46.95
CA PRO A 5 -1.72 42.54 -46.56
C PRO A 5 -2.86 43.57 -46.56
N ALA A 6 -4.07 43.10 -46.71
CA ALA A 6 -5.32 43.85 -46.69
C ALA A 6 -5.86 44.08 -45.26
N ASN A 7 -6.50 45.25 -45.07
CA ASN A 7 -7.07 45.84 -43.86
C ASN A 7 -8.22 45.05 -43.24
N ALA A 8 -8.27 45.01 -41.90
CA ALA A 8 -9.43 44.68 -41.11
C ALA A 8 -10.30 45.92 -40.79
N PRO A 9 -11.65 45.80 -40.70
CA PRO A 9 -12.54 46.91 -40.38
C PRO A 9 -12.64 47.16 -38.87
N GLY A 10 -12.69 48.45 -38.49
CA GLY A 10 -12.76 48.92 -37.13
C GLY A 10 -14.10 48.62 -36.42
N VAL A 11 -14.03 48.29 -35.16
CA VAL A 11 -15.16 48.14 -34.23
C VAL A 11 -15.37 49.49 -33.52
N VAL A 12 -16.54 50.07 -33.69
CA VAL A 12 -17.05 51.27 -33.01
C VAL A 12 -17.49 50.86 -31.61
N LEU A 13 -16.83 51.34 -30.57
CA LEU A 13 -17.28 51.26 -29.20
C LEU A 13 -18.43 52.26 -28.94
N ARG A 14 -19.62 51.75 -28.68
CA ARG A 14 -20.75 52.54 -28.13
C ARG A 14 -20.68 52.49 -26.60
N ASP A 15 -20.55 53.67 -26.04
CA ASP A 15 -20.61 53.94 -24.60
C ASP A 15 -22.05 53.79 -24.08
N TYR A 16 -22.32 52.77 -23.26
CA TYR A 16 -23.60 52.59 -22.57
C TYR A 16 -23.40 52.91 -21.08
N ARG A 17 -23.65 54.17 -20.72
CA ARG A 17 -23.88 54.58 -19.31
C ARG A 17 -25.33 54.26 -18.92
N GLY A 18 -25.56 53.06 -18.40
CA GLY A 18 -26.83 52.70 -17.75
C GLY A 18 -26.63 52.63 -16.23
N LYS A 19 -27.33 53.43 -15.45
CA LYS A 19 -27.38 53.31 -13.98
C LYS A 19 -28.08 52.00 -13.61
N PRO A 20 -27.55 51.17 -12.66
CA PRO A 20 -28.22 49.95 -12.26
C PRO A 20 -29.50 50.27 -11.48
N SER A 21 -30.62 49.66 -11.84
CA SER A 21 -31.88 49.77 -11.14
C SER A 21 -31.84 49.00 -9.80
N VAL A 22 -32.49 49.53 -8.77
CA VAL A 22 -32.55 49.00 -7.40
C VAL A 22 -33.12 47.57 -7.31
N THR A 23 -33.75 47.07 -8.37
CA THR A 23 -34.27 45.69 -8.48
C THR A 23 -33.20 44.62 -8.74
N SER A 24 -32.06 44.97 -9.36
CA SER A 24 -30.97 44.02 -9.65
C SER A 24 -30.11 43.69 -8.42
N VAL A 25 -30.04 44.61 -7.42
CA VAL A 25 -29.27 44.36 -6.19
C VAL A 25 -30.00 43.39 -5.24
N ARG A 26 -31.34 43.39 -5.25
CA ARG A 26 -32.13 42.46 -4.41
C ARG A 26 -32.07 41.01 -4.96
N ALA A 27 -32.05 40.82 -6.27
CA ALA A 27 -31.91 39.47 -6.88
C ALA A 27 -30.51 38.85 -6.61
N ALA A 28 -29.43 39.66 -6.66
CA ALA A 28 -28.08 39.20 -6.35
C ALA A 28 -27.90 38.80 -4.88
N LEU A 29 -28.54 39.52 -3.96
CA LEU A 29 -28.54 39.22 -2.53
C LEU A 29 -29.32 37.92 -2.19
N TRP A 30 -30.37 37.59 -2.93
CA TRP A 30 -31.13 36.35 -2.75
C TRP A 30 -30.37 35.14 -3.31
N ILE A 31 -29.63 35.28 -4.40
CA ILE A 31 -28.79 34.21 -4.97
C ILE A 31 -27.60 33.91 -4.05
N VAL A 32 -26.96 34.92 -3.47
CA VAL A 32 -25.88 34.74 -2.49
C VAL A 32 -26.42 34.14 -1.18
N ALA A 33 -27.63 34.54 -0.73
CA ALA A 33 -28.28 33.96 0.45
C ALA A 33 -28.71 32.48 0.22
N LEU A 34 -29.13 32.10 -1.00
CA LEU A 34 -29.39 30.69 -1.35
C LEU A 34 -28.10 29.85 -1.41
N PHE A 35 -26.97 30.40 -1.86
CA PHE A 35 -25.69 29.68 -1.85
C PHE A 35 -25.11 29.47 -0.44
N PHE A 36 -25.37 30.39 0.52
CA PHE A 36 -25.00 30.22 1.93
C PHE A 36 -25.97 29.31 2.71
N ALA A 37 -27.19 29.09 2.23
CA ALA A 37 -28.19 28.25 2.91
C ALA A 37 -28.01 26.74 2.62
N VAL A 38 -27.13 26.32 1.72
CA VAL A 38 -26.94 24.90 1.34
C VAL A 38 -25.75 24.24 2.07
N MET A 39 -24.95 24.97 2.83
CA MET A 39 -24.01 24.36 3.77
C MET A 39 -24.64 24.05 5.13
N ARG A 40 -25.82 23.43 5.15
CA ARG A 40 -26.24 22.69 6.34
C ARG A 40 -25.33 21.47 6.42
N SER A 41 -24.37 21.52 7.34
CA SER A 41 -23.67 20.30 7.80
C SER A 41 -24.77 19.24 8.03
N ALA A 42 -24.76 18.18 7.23
CA ALA A 42 -25.71 17.09 7.42
C ALA A 42 -25.58 16.62 8.87
N ALA A 43 -26.70 16.52 9.59
CA ALA A 43 -26.68 16.07 10.97
C ALA A 43 -26.01 14.70 11.07
N ALA A 44 -25.15 14.51 12.07
CA ALA A 44 -24.54 13.22 12.31
C ALA A 44 -25.63 12.15 12.56
N PHE A 45 -25.36 10.92 12.19
CA PHE A 45 -26.28 9.80 12.37
C PHE A 45 -25.78 8.83 13.44
N PRO A 46 -26.69 8.27 14.27
CA PRO A 46 -26.32 7.38 15.36
C PRO A 46 -25.92 5.99 14.84
N VAL A 47 -24.87 5.42 15.43
CA VAL A 47 -24.40 4.06 15.15
C VAL A 47 -24.08 3.36 16.47
N THR A 48 -24.59 2.15 16.66
CA THR A 48 -24.18 1.29 17.79
C THR A 48 -23.12 0.31 17.31
N VAL A 49 -21.99 0.29 18.02
CA VAL A 49 -20.93 -0.69 17.86
C VAL A 49 -20.82 -1.53 19.12
N THR A 50 -20.75 -2.85 18.99
CA THR A 50 -20.58 -3.76 20.13
C THR A 50 -19.28 -4.52 20.00
N VAL A 51 -18.57 -4.71 21.13
CA VAL A 51 -17.35 -5.50 21.23
C VAL A 51 -17.48 -6.45 22.43
N ASP A 52 -17.23 -7.72 22.20
CA ASP A 52 -17.20 -8.72 23.27
C ASP A 52 -15.77 -9.27 23.45
N GLY A 53 -15.06 -8.73 24.44
CA GLY A 53 -13.69 -9.12 24.77
C GLY A 53 -13.53 -10.55 25.26
N SER A 54 -14.63 -11.24 25.63
CA SER A 54 -14.61 -12.64 26.06
C SER A 54 -14.74 -13.65 24.93
N LYS A 55 -15.04 -13.19 23.69
CA LYS A 55 -15.25 -14.05 22.52
C LYS A 55 -14.10 -13.95 21.50
N PRO A 56 -13.04 -14.75 21.64
CA PRO A 56 -11.94 -14.76 20.70
C PRO A 56 -12.35 -15.33 19.34
N LEU A 57 -11.85 -14.73 18.27
CA LEU A 57 -11.99 -15.18 16.89
C LEU A 57 -10.70 -15.82 16.34
N GLY A 58 -9.63 -15.84 17.13
CA GLY A 58 -8.32 -16.36 16.76
C GLY A 58 -7.22 -15.29 16.68
N THR A 59 -6.05 -15.71 16.27
CA THR A 59 -4.89 -14.82 16.15
C THR A 59 -5.07 -13.85 14.98
N LEU A 60 -4.86 -12.55 15.23
CA LEU A 60 -4.77 -11.55 14.19
C LEU A 60 -3.34 -11.52 13.64
N GLN A 61 -3.12 -12.05 12.44
CA GLN A 61 -1.81 -11.97 11.78
C GLN A 61 -1.49 -10.52 11.41
N PRO A 62 -0.26 -10.04 11.64
CA PRO A 62 0.13 -8.65 11.33
C PRO A 62 0.46 -8.50 9.84
N ILE A 63 -0.50 -8.72 8.96
CA ILE A 63 -0.33 -8.71 7.49
C ILE A 63 0.14 -7.36 6.95
N TRP A 64 -0.03 -6.27 7.69
CA TRP A 64 0.30 -4.89 7.33
C TRP A 64 1.79 -4.56 7.35
N ARG A 65 2.66 -5.45 7.82
CA ARG A 65 4.08 -5.20 8.10
C ARG A 65 4.98 -5.24 6.85
N PHE A 66 4.43 -5.19 5.65
CA PHE A 66 5.14 -5.26 4.40
C PHE A 66 4.99 -3.96 3.61
N PHE A 67 6.11 -3.42 3.14
CA PHE A 67 6.18 -2.19 2.36
C PHE A 67 7.08 -2.40 1.14
N GLY A 68 6.95 -1.55 0.11
CA GLY A 68 7.79 -1.67 -1.05
C GLY A 68 7.83 -0.42 -1.94
N ALA A 69 8.74 -0.44 -2.92
CA ALA A 69 8.95 0.61 -3.89
C ALA A 69 9.57 0.11 -5.20
N ASP A 70 9.31 0.83 -6.30
CA ASP A 70 10.02 0.63 -7.58
C ASP A 70 11.50 1.05 -7.47
N GLU A 71 11.82 2.01 -6.59
CA GLU A 71 13.07 2.77 -6.54
C GLU A 71 13.95 2.36 -5.34
N PRO A 72 14.77 1.30 -5.45
CA PRO A 72 15.58 0.81 -4.33
C PRO A 72 16.61 1.85 -3.87
N ASN A 73 17.10 2.69 -4.78
CA ASN A 73 18.11 3.70 -4.48
C ASN A 73 17.56 4.89 -3.69
N TYR A 74 16.25 5.10 -3.60
CA TYR A 74 15.67 6.09 -2.69
C TYR A 74 15.87 5.72 -1.21
N ALA A 75 16.04 4.43 -0.90
CA ALA A 75 16.30 3.97 0.47
C ALA A 75 17.53 4.61 1.11
N THR A 76 18.53 4.97 0.31
CA THR A 76 19.80 5.56 0.76
C THR A 76 19.81 7.10 0.69
N ARG A 77 18.68 7.75 0.38
CA ARG A 77 18.51 9.19 0.45
C ARG A 77 17.94 9.61 1.80
N THR A 78 18.19 10.85 2.20
CA THR A 78 17.81 11.38 3.52
C THR A 78 16.34 11.12 3.86
N GLU A 79 15.41 11.40 2.94
CA GLU A 79 13.98 11.19 3.13
C GLU A 79 13.61 9.70 3.20
N GLY A 80 14.28 8.88 2.37
CA GLY A 80 14.12 7.42 2.37
C GLY A 80 14.60 6.80 3.67
N GLU A 81 15.81 7.17 4.11
CA GLU A 81 16.38 6.72 5.40
C GLU A 81 15.48 7.09 6.58
N GLU A 82 14.96 8.32 6.60
CA GLU A 82 14.05 8.78 7.66
C GLU A 82 12.73 8.00 7.63
N LEU A 83 12.16 7.74 6.45
CA LEU A 83 10.94 6.95 6.34
C LEU A 83 11.17 5.50 6.78
N LEU A 84 12.26 4.86 6.34
CA LEU A 84 12.63 3.51 6.79
C LEU A 84 12.79 3.46 8.32
N ARG A 85 13.40 4.47 8.92
CA ARG A 85 13.49 4.59 10.39
C ARG A 85 12.12 4.61 11.05
N LYS A 86 11.15 5.36 10.47
CA LYS A 86 9.76 5.41 10.96
C LYS A 86 9.07 4.05 10.81
N LEU A 87 9.26 3.36 9.68
CA LEU A 87 8.70 2.03 9.45
C LEU A 87 9.29 0.98 10.42
N GLY A 88 10.60 1.01 10.64
CA GLY A 88 11.25 0.11 11.62
C GLY A 88 10.81 0.32 13.07
N GLN A 89 10.16 1.46 13.38
CA GLN A 89 9.56 1.74 14.68
C GLN A 89 8.14 1.17 14.84
N LEU A 90 7.53 0.64 13.78
CA LEU A 90 6.22 -0.02 13.81
C LEU A 90 6.27 -1.36 14.57
N ARG A 91 6.95 -1.39 15.73
CA ARG A 91 7.16 -2.57 16.60
C ARG A 91 5.92 -2.85 17.45
N PRO A 92 5.79 -4.09 17.94
CA PRO A 92 6.85 -5.08 18.18
C PRO A 92 7.12 -6.09 17.04
N ARG A 93 6.54 -5.94 15.88
CA ARG A 93 6.58 -6.91 14.79
C ARG A 93 7.73 -6.62 13.81
N ALA A 94 8.31 -7.67 13.19
CA ALA A 94 9.27 -7.52 12.12
C ALA A 94 8.59 -6.84 10.90
N VAL A 95 9.25 -5.83 10.34
CA VAL A 95 8.81 -5.12 9.13
C VAL A 95 9.71 -5.52 7.97
N TYR A 96 9.13 -5.70 6.80
CA TYR A 96 9.80 -6.11 5.57
C TYR A 96 9.69 -5.02 4.51
N PHE A 97 10.73 -4.92 3.68
CA PHE A 97 10.73 -4.00 2.55
C PHE A 97 11.12 -4.73 1.26
N ARG A 98 10.22 -4.70 0.28
CA ARG A 98 10.38 -5.24 -1.07
C ARG A 98 10.74 -4.10 -2.02
N ALA A 99 11.69 -4.30 -2.91
CA ALA A 99 12.00 -3.31 -3.93
C ALA A 99 12.24 -3.98 -5.28
N HIS A 100 11.76 -3.34 -6.36
CA HIS A 100 12.14 -3.67 -7.72
C HIS A 100 13.62 -3.35 -7.96
N ASN A 101 14.12 -3.74 -9.11
CA ASN A 101 15.41 -3.29 -9.63
C ASN A 101 16.65 -3.66 -8.79
N LEU A 102 16.56 -4.66 -7.90
CA LEU A 102 17.72 -5.07 -7.09
C LEU A 102 18.83 -5.74 -7.89
N MET A 103 18.57 -6.15 -9.16
CA MET A 103 19.55 -6.79 -10.03
C MET A 103 19.80 -6.04 -11.34
N THR A 104 19.17 -4.90 -11.56
CA THR A 104 19.31 -4.12 -12.79
C THR A 104 20.69 -3.48 -12.92
N SER A 105 21.19 -3.43 -14.15
CA SER A 105 22.44 -2.75 -14.50
C SER A 105 22.26 -1.24 -14.46
N GLY A 106 23.26 -0.52 -13.94
CA GLY A 106 23.29 0.94 -13.84
C GLY A 106 24.21 1.39 -12.71
N ASP A 107 24.24 2.67 -12.45
CA ASP A 107 25.21 3.31 -11.53
C ASP A 107 24.65 3.60 -10.13
N GLY A 108 23.41 3.15 -9.83
CA GLY A 108 22.76 3.45 -8.56
C GLY A 108 22.09 4.82 -8.50
N THR A 109 22.05 5.57 -9.58
CA THR A 109 21.33 6.85 -9.64
C THR A 109 19.81 6.58 -9.51
N PRO A 110 19.12 7.17 -8.52
CA PRO A 110 17.68 7.01 -8.37
C PRO A 110 16.92 7.73 -9.48
N GLY A 111 15.80 7.13 -9.91
CA GLY A 111 14.87 7.72 -10.88
C GLY A 111 13.43 7.29 -10.58
N LEU A 112 12.45 7.97 -11.20
CA LEU A 112 11.05 7.57 -11.07
C LEU A 112 10.84 6.19 -11.70
N LYS A 113 10.24 5.26 -10.96
CA LYS A 113 10.00 3.87 -11.34
C LYS A 113 11.24 3.13 -11.83
N TRP A 114 12.39 3.52 -11.30
CA TRP A 114 13.67 2.96 -11.69
C TRP A 114 14.70 2.97 -10.56
N GLY A 115 15.58 1.99 -10.62
CA GLY A 115 16.77 1.90 -9.81
C GLY A 115 17.76 0.91 -10.41
N SER A 116 18.95 0.84 -9.83
CA SER A 116 19.99 -0.07 -10.30
C SER A 116 21.01 -0.36 -9.21
N THR A 117 21.64 -1.53 -9.31
CA THR A 117 22.67 -1.96 -8.36
C THR A 117 23.93 -2.44 -9.06
N ASN A 118 23.82 -2.77 -10.36
CA ASN A 118 24.90 -3.26 -11.21
C ASN A 118 25.64 -4.48 -10.65
N LEU A 119 24.93 -5.34 -9.93
CA LEU A 119 25.56 -6.47 -9.23
C LEU A 119 26.18 -7.54 -10.17
N TYR A 120 25.93 -7.45 -11.49
CA TYR A 120 26.48 -8.37 -12.48
C TYR A 120 26.91 -7.64 -13.75
N SER A 121 28.14 -7.91 -14.19
CA SER A 121 28.68 -7.47 -15.47
C SER A 121 29.59 -8.51 -16.09
N LEU A 122 30.04 -8.29 -17.30
CA LEU A 122 31.06 -9.12 -17.96
C LEU A 122 32.31 -8.28 -18.21
N LYS A 123 33.48 -8.82 -17.83
CA LYS A 123 34.80 -8.29 -18.21
C LYS A 123 35.54 -9.39 -18.97
N ASP A 124 35.91 -9.14 -20.20
CA ASP A 124 36.56 -10.09 -21.10
C ASP A 124 35.79 -11.42 -21.19
N GLY A 125 34.44 -11.36 -21.25
CA GLY A 125 33.53 -12.49 -21.31
C GLY A 125 33.38 -13.29 -20.00
N ARG A 126 34.03 -12.84 -18.91
CA ARG A 126 33.97 -13.49 -17.59
C ARG A 126 33.01 -12.72 -16.66
N PRO A 127 32.20 -13.43 -15.86
CA PRO A 127 31.36 -12.82 -14.86
C PRO A 127 32.15 -11.97 -13.84
N VAL A 128 31.63 -10.79 -13.54
CA VAL A 128 32.07 -9.92 -12.44
C VAL A 128 30.87 -9.65 -11.56
N TYR A 129 31.01 -9.92 -10.28
CA TYR A 129 29.99 -9.68 -9.27
C TYR A 129 30.42 -8.47 -8.41
N ASP A 130 29.57 -7.43 -8.35
CA ASP A 130 29.80 -6.25 -7.53
C ASP A 130 28.54 -5.98 -6.68
N PHE A 131 28.61 -6.25 -5.40
CA PHE A 131 27.49 -6.09 -4.48
C PHE A 131 27.50 -4.75 -3.76
N THR A 132 28.41 -3.83 -4.09
CA THR A 132 28.61 -2.58 -3.34
C THR A 132 27.33 -1.75 -3.18
N ILE A 133 26.57 -1.53 -4.25
CA ILE A 133 25.35 -0.69 -4.20
C ILE A 133 24.23 -1.43 -3.50
N VAL A 134 24.01 -2.73 -3.80
CA VAL A 134 22.93 -3.49 -3.16
C VAL A 134 23.22 -3.72 -1.67
N ASP A 135 24.48 -3.91 -1.28
CA ASP A 135 24.88 -3.97 0.13
C ASP A 135 24.53 -2.69 0.88
N HIS A 136 24.81 -1.53 0.28
CA HIS A 136 24.47 -0.24 0.90
C HIS A 136 22.95 -0.08 1.13
N ILE A 137 22.13 -0.55 0.18
CA ILE A 137 20.67 -0.58 0.33
C ILE A 137 20.26 -1.53 1.48
N ILE A 138 20.79 -2.75 1.50
CA ILE A 138 20.47 -3.74 2.54
C ILE A 138 20.97 -3.27 3.92
N ASP A 139 22.18 -2.72 4.00
CA ASP A 139 22.74 -2.13 5.24
C ASP A 139 21.80 -1.05 5.77
N THR A 140 21.23 -0.24 4.87
CA THR A 140 20.28 0.82 5.23
C THR A 140 18.99 0.26 5.82
N TYR A 141 18.43 -0.84 5.27
CA TYR A 141 17.28 -1.52 5.84
C TYR A 141 17.58 -2.07 7.24
N LEU A 142 18.64 -2.86 7.35
CA LEU A 142 18.99 -3.53 8.62
C LEU A 142 19.33 -2.54 9.73
N ALA A 143 20.06 -1.47 9.43
CA ALA A 143 20.37 -0.41 10.39
C ALA A 143 19.12 0.26 10.98
N ARG A 144 17.99 0.16 10.29
CA ARG A 144 16.69 0.73 10.70
C ARG A 144 15.70 -0.31 11.22
N GLY A 145 16.16 -1.56 11.41
CA GLY A 145 15.38 -2.67 11.94
C GLY A 145 14.34 -3.22 10.97
N ILE A 146 14.61 -3.11 9.68
CA ILE A 146 13.78 -3.63 8.58
C ILE A 146 14.49 -4.81 7.95
N HIS A 147 13.74 -5.89 7.68
CA HIS A 147 14.26 -7.06 6.98
C HIS A 147 14.03 -6.96 5.48
N PRO A 148 15.01 -7.34 4.66
CA PRO A 148 14.82 -7.44 3.22
C PRO A 148 13.72 -8.44 2.83
N TYR A 149 12.93 -8.06 1.83
CA TYR A 149 12.13 -8.93 1.01
C TYR A 149 12.72 -8.80 -0.40
N LEU A 150 13.61 -9.70 -0.76
CA LEU A 150 14.40 -9.60 -1.98
C LEU A 150 13.59 -10.07 -3.18
N GLU A 151 13.20 -9.14 -4.03
CA GLU A 151 12.76 -9.45 -5.38
C GLU A 151 13.99 -9.77 -6.25
N ILE A 152 14.06 -10.99 -6.75
CA ILE A 152 15.13 -11.48 -7.63
C ILE A 152 14.82 -11.02 -9.06
N GLY A 153 15.16 -9.78 -9.36
CA GLY A 153 14.84 -9.06 -10.60
C GLY A 153 15.42 -7.64 -10.62
N PHE A 154 15.45 -6.95 -11.75
CA PHE A 154 15.14 -7.51 -13.07
C PHE A 154 16.41 -7.99 -13.76
N MET A 155 16.29 -8.39 -15.08
CA MET A 155 17.40 -9.02 -15.79
C MET A 155 18.59 -8.08 -15.96
N PRO A 156 19.80 -8.42 -15.47
CA PRO A 156 21.02 -7.65 -15.78
C PRO A 156 21.25 -7.55 -17.29
N GLU A 157 21.74 -6.41 -17.76
CA GLU A 157 21.96 -6.17 -19.20
C GLU A 157 22.79 -7.26 -19.87
N ALA A 158 23.87 -7.69 -19.22
CA ALA A 158 24.78 -8.70 -19.74
C ALA A 158 24.17 -10.11 -19.84
N LEU A 159 23.05 -10.37 -19.13
CA LEU A 159 22.33 -11.65 -19.19
C LEU A 159 21.09 -11.60 -20.08
N SER A 160 20.56 -10.43 -20.40
CA SER A 160 19.32 -10.28 -21.16
C SER A 160 19.42 -10.87 -22.56
N SER A 161 18.39 -11.62 -22.97
CA SER A 161 18.21 -12.14 -24.33
C SER A 161 17.59 -11.14 -25.30
N ALA A 162 17.39 -9.89 -24.90
CA ALA A 162 16.77 -8.88 -25.73
C ALA A 162 17.43 -8.79 -27.12
N PRO A 163 16.65 -8.59 -28.19
CA PRO A 163 17.17 -8.31 -29.53
C PRO A 163 18.05 -7.06 -29.56
N ALA A 164 19.01 -7.02 -30.48
CA ALA A 164 19.84 -5.85 -30.70
C ALA A 164 18.97 -4.61 -31.03
N GLY A 165 19.33 -3.46 -30.45
CA GLY A 165 18.60 -2.21 -30.66
C GLY A 165 17.48 -1.96 -29.66
N ILE A 166 17.11 -2.93 -28.81
CA ILE A 166 16.22 -2.67 -27.67
C ILE A 166 17.03 -1.97 -26.57
N PRO A 167 16.63 -0.76 -26.12
CA PRO A 167 17.35 -0.08 -25.03
C PRO A 167 17.17 -0.87 -23.73
N TYR A 168 18.22 -0.86 -22.90
CA TYR A 168 18.17 -1.58 -21.63
C TYR A 168 17.09 -0.99 -20.71
N HIS A 169 17.03 0.31 -20.58
CA HIS A 169 16.07 1.05 -19.78
C HIS A 169 15.48 2.20 -20.61
N ARG A 170 14.22 2.55 -20.30
CA ARG A 170 13.56 3.76 -20.80
C ARG A 170 13.11 4.59 -19.59
N PRO A 171 13.49 5.88 -19.49
CA PRO A 171 12.99 6.76 -18.45
C PRO A 171 11.46 6.73 -18.41
N TRP A 172 10.91 6.72 -17.20
CA TRP A 172 9.47 6.72 -17.02
C TRP A 172 8.86 8.10 -17.27
N GLU A 173 7.81 8.12 -18.07
CA GLU A 173 7.03 9.32 -18.38
C GLU A 173 5.54 9.00 -18.24
N ALA A 174 4.79 9.89 -17.58
CA ALA A 174 3.35 9.72 -17.40
C ALA A 174 2.61 9.73 -18.74
N GLY A 175 1.68 8.78 -18.94
CA GLY A 175 0.87 8.67 -20.15
C GLY A 175 1.53 7.92 -21.32
N VAL A 176 2.75 7.44 -21.17
CA VAL A 176 3.42 6.59 -22.17
C VAL A 176 2.95 5.14 -22.02
N ASP A 177 2.58 4.52 -23.14
CA ASP A 177 2.28 3.09 -23.19
C ASP A 177 3.55 2.25 -23.33
N TYR A 178 4.13 1.86 -22.19
CA TYR A 178 5.32 1.02 -22.15
C TYR A 178 5.07 -0.44 -22.57
N LYS A 179 3.82 -0.89 -22.74
CA LYS A 179 3.53 -2.22 -23.31
C LYS A 179 4.03 -2.32 -24.75
N ALA A 180 3.91 -1.21 -25.49
CA ALA A 180 4.40 -1.12 -26.87
C ALA A 180 5.90 -0.80 -26.96
N LEU A 181 6.55 -0.40 -25.87
CA LEU A 181 7.95 0.05 -25.83
C LEU A 181 8.82 -0.87 -24.95
N PRO A 182 9.32 -2.00 -25.49
CA PRO A 182 10.10 -2.96 -24.70
C PRO A 182 11.41 -2.35 -24.19
N SER A 183 11.82 -2.81 -23.00
CA SER A 183 13.14 -2.56 -22.39
C SER A 183 13.86 -3.90 -22.20
N ALA A 184 15.19 -3.92 -22.38
CA ALA A 184 15.93 -5.17 -22.39
C ALA A 184 15.95 -5.87 -21.02
N TRP A 185 15.74 -5.17 -19.93
CA TRP A 185 15.64 -5.74 -18.58
C TRP A 185 14.46 -6.70 -18.39
N SER A 186 13.42 -6.65 -19.25
CA SER A 186 12.21 -7.49 -19.14
C SER A 186 12.30 -8.82 -19.92
N TYR A 187 13.40 -9.08 -20.59
CA TYR A 187 13.58 -10.32 -21.36
C TYR A 187 14.17 -11.46 -20.51
N PRO A 188 13.90 -12.73 -20.89
CA PRO A 188 14.53 -13.89 -20.28
C PRO A 188 16.07 -13.83 -20.32
N PRO A 189 16.77 -14.61 -19.48
CA PRO A 189 18.21 -14.71 -19.58
C PRO A 189 18.61 -15.50 -20.85
N ARG A 190 19.73 -15.13 -21.47
CA ARG A 190 20.33 -15.92 -22.56
C ARG A 190 20.81 -17.30 -22.08
N ASP A 191 21.14 -17.39 -20.78
CA ASP A 191 21.66 -18.60 -20.14
C ASP A 191 21.12 -18.67 -18.71
N TYR A 192 20.20 -19.61 -18.47
CA TYR A 192 19.57 -19.82 -17.16
C TYR A 192 20.55 -20.33 -16.10
N ARG A 193 21.63 -21.00 -16.49
CA ARG A 193 22.68 -21.45 -15.54
C ARG A 193 23.51 -20.28 -15.05
N ARG A 194 23.82 -19.30 -15.93
CA ARG A 194 24.49 -18.06 -15.50
C ARG A 194 23.58 -17.19 -14.62
N TRP A 195 22.29 -17.17 -14.92
CA TRP A 195 21.29 -16.55 -14.05
C TRP A 195 21.28 -17.20 -12.65
N ALA A 196 21.18 -18.53 -12.58
CA ALA A 196 21.23 -19.28 -11.33
C ALA A 196 22.54 -19.06 -10.57
N GLU A 197 23.69 -19.03 -11.27
CA GLU A 197 24.99 -18.78 -10.63
C GLU A 197 25.06 -17.39 -9.99
N LEU A 198 24.55 -16.36 -10.67
CA LEU A 198 24.45 -15.02 -10.11
C LEU A 198 23.64 -15.02 -8.80
N ILE A 199 22.45 -15.63 -8.79
CA ILE A 199 21.58 -15.70 -7.62
C ILE A 199 22.26 -16.48 -6.49
N TYR A 200 22.93 -17.60 -6.81
CA TYR A 200 23.71 -18.38 -5.85
C TYR A 200 24.80 -17.51 -5.20
N GLN A 201 25.60 -16.80 -5.99
CA GLN A 201 26.69 -15.97 -5.49
C GLN A 201 26.15 -14.80 -4.63
N TRP A 202 25.06 -14.15 -5.05
CA TRP A 202 24.46 -13.08 -4.26
C TRP A 202 23.86 -13.58 -2.94
N THR A 203 23.13 -14.69 -2.96
CA THR A 203 22.58 -15.30 -1.73
C THR A 203 23.70 -15.74 -0.78
N ARG A 204 24.75 -16.39 -1.31
CA ARG A 204 25.94 -16.77 -0.54
C ARG A 204 26.65 -15.57 0.07
N HIS A 205 26.81 -14.49 -0.71
CA HIS A 205 27.38 -13.21 -0.22
C HIS A 205 26.56 -12.65 0.93
N ASN A 206 25.23 -12.60 0.80
CA ASN A 206 24.34 -12.13 1.87
C ASN A 206 24.52 -12.97 3.15
N VAL A 207 24.58 -14.30 3.03
CA VAL A 207 24.82 -15.18 4.20
C VAL A 207 26.18 -14.91 4.84
N GLN A 208 27.23 -14.68 4.03
CA GLN A 208 28.58 -14.39 4.52
C GLN A 208 28.66 -13.02 5.21
N ARG A 209 27.97 -12.00 4.67
CA ARG A 209 28.01 -10.62 5.16
C ARG A 209 27.12 -10.40 6.38
N TYR A 210 25.89 -10.88 6.34
CA TYR A 210 24.87 -10.57 7.35
C TYR A 210 24.65 -11.69 8.36
N GLY A 211 25.21 -12.86 8.11
CA GLY A 211 25.04 -14.03 8.94
C GLY A 211 23.76 -14.81 8.59
N ARG A 212 23.88 -16.15 8.71
CA ARG A 212 22.82 -17.09 8.37
C ARG A 212 21.50 -16.79 9.08
N ALA A 213 21.53 -16.54 10.40
CA ALA A 213 20.36 -16.31 11.22
C ALA A 213 19.57 -15.06 10.83
N GLU A 214 20.24 -14.04 10.27
CA GLU A 214 19.56 -12.85 9.74
C GLU A 214 18.94 -13.14 8.38
N VAL A 215 19.70 -13.74 7.45
CA VAL A 215 19.22 -13.99 6.08
C VAL A 215 18.07 -15.03 6.05
N GLU A 216 18.00 -15.96 6.98
CA GLU A 216 16.86 -16.88 7.16
C GLU A 216 15.54 -16.19 7.52
N ARG A 217 15.59 -14.92 7.94
CA ARG A 217 14.39 -14.11 8.19
C ARG A 217 13.85 -13.44 6.95
N TRP A 218 14.65 -13.32 5.89
CA TRP A 218 14.29 -12.64 4.67
C TRP A 218 13.32 -13.47 3.83
N TYR A 219 12.62 -12.78 2.89
CA TYR A 219 11.88 -13.41 1.81
C TYR A 219 12.70 -13.29 0.52
N PHE A 220 12.63 -14.31 -0.31
CA PHE A 220 13.21 -14.33 -1.65
C PHE A 220 12.07 -14.59 -2.63
N GLU A 221 11.82 -13.70 -3.54
CA GLU A 221 10.76 -13.79 -4.53
C GLU A 221 11.34 -13.68 -5.94
N VAL A 222 10.93 -14.59 -6.81
CA VAL A 222 11.46 -14.59 -8.17
C VAL A 222 10.58 -13.71 -9.05
N TRP A 223 11.12 -12.54 -9.45
CA TRP A 223 10.52 -11.62 -10.41
C TRP A 223 9.34 -10.81 -9.87
N ASN A 224 8.69 -10.03 -10.81
CA ASN A 224 7.49 -9.22 -10.61
C ASN A 224 6.59 -9.27 -11.83
N GLU A 225 5.28 -9.46 -11.64
CA GLU A 225 4.22 -9.41 -12.65
C GLU A 225 4.53 -10.10 -13.98
N PRO A 226 5.01 -11.38 -13.97
CA PRO A 226 5.45 -12.06 -15.18
C PRO A 226 4.32 -12.38 -16.17
N ASN A 227 3.08 -12.11 -15.82
CA ASN A 227 1.90 -12.20 -16.68
C ASN A 227 1.61 -10.91 -17.46
N LEU A 228 2.47 -9.88 -17.33
CA LEU A 228 2.38 -8.62 -18.09
C LEU A 228 3.57 -8.47 -19.04
N ASP A 229 3.29 -8.17 -20.31
CA ASP A 229 4.30 -7.93 -21.34
C ASP A 229 5.29 -6.80 -21.00
N PHE A 230 4.89 -5.87 -20.14
CA PHE A 230 5.78 -4.81 -19.65
C PHE A 230 6.91 -5.37 -18.80
N TYR A 231 6.61 -6.34 -17.94
CA TYR A 231 7.59 -6.91 -17.00
C TYR A 231 8.24 -8.19 -17.52
N TRP A 232 7.61 -8.95 -18.43
CA TRP A 232 8.13 -10.22 -18.93
C TRP A 232 7.90 -10.40 -20.43
N ARG A 233 8.98 -10.55 -21.20
CA ARG A 233 8.98 -10.73 -22.65
C ARG A 233 9.29 -12.17 -23.07
N GLY A 234 9.17 -13.11 -22.16
CA GLY A 234 9.25 -14.55 -22.42
C GLY A 234 7.88 -15.19 -22.43
N THR A 235 7.85 -16.50 -22.70
CA THR A 235 6.67 -17.35 -22.53
C THR A 235 6.41 -17.65 -21.05
N PRO A 236 5.23 -18.18 -20.66
CA PRO A 236 5.02 -18.70 -19.32
C PRO A 236 6.04 -19.79 -18.94
N GLU A 237 6.40 -20.68 -19.88
CA GLU A 237 7.38 -21.73 -19.68
C GLU A 237 8.80 -21.19 -19.45
N ASP A 238 9.17 -20.10 -20.12
CA ASP A 238 10.42 -19.38 -19.85
C ASP A 238 10.46 -18.82 -18.44
N PHE A 239 9.31 -18.34 -17.94
CA PHE A 239 9.20 -17.89 -16.56
C PHE A 239 9.28 -19.06 -15.56
N TYR A 240 8.60 -20.18 -15.82
CA TYR A 240 8.70 -21.35 -14.94
C TYR A 240 10.13 -21.84 -14.84
N ARG A 241 10.86 -21.84 -15.95
CA ARG A 241 12.31 -22.14 -15.97
C ARG A 241 13.10 -21.13 -15.16
N LEU A 242 12.84 -19.83 -15.31
CA LEU A 242 13.48 -18.77 -14.53
C LEU A 242 13.28 -19.00 -13.03
N HIS A 243 12.04 -19.28 -12.63
CA HIS A 243 11.67 -19.54 -11.26
C HIS A 243 12.39 -20.77 -10.69
N ASP A 244 12.37 -21.88 -11.39
CA ASP A 244 13.03 -23.11 -10.94
C ASP A 244 14.54 -22.93 -10.70
N PHE A 245 15.23 -22.30 -11.66
CA PHE A 245 16.65 -21.99 -11.53
C PHE A 245 16.93 -20.98 -10.42
N GLY A 246 16.04 -20.03 -10.19
CA GLY A 246 16.12 -19.06 -9.08
C GLY A 246 15.97 -19.74 -7.72
N VAL A 247 14.93 -20.56 -7.56
CA VAL A 247 14.67 -21.31 -6.32
C VAL A 247 15.81 -22.26 -5.99
N ASP A 248 16.29 -23.05 -6.97
CA ASP A 248 17.43 -23.96 -6.80
C ASP A 248 18.68 -23.20 -6.35
N ALA A 249 18.98 -22.08 -6.98
CA ALA A 249 20.17 -21.29 -6.66
C ALA A 249 20.12 -20.73 -5.23
N VAL A 250 18.98 -20.17 -4.80
CA VAL A 250 18.79 -19.68 -3.43
C VAL A 250 18.95 -20.84 -2.43
N ARG A 251 18.28 -21.97 -2.68
CA ARG A 251 18.32 -23.16 -1.80
C ARG A 251 19.68 -23.81 -1.70
N ARG A 252 20.48 -23.84 -2.77
CA ARG A 252 21.87 -24.32 -2.72
C ARG A 252 22.75 -23.44 -1.85
N ALA A 253 22.52 -22.12 -1.84
CA ALA A 253 23.26 -21.19 -1.00
C ALA A 253 22.75 -21.16 0.45
N LEU A 254 21.44 -21.26 0.65
CA LEU A 254 20.76 -21.22 1.95
C LEU A 254 19.56 -22.20 1.93
N PRO A 255 19.75 -23.48 2.32
CA PRO A 255 18.68 -24.49 2.27
C PRO A 255 17.42 -24.16 3.05
N SER A 256 17.52 -23.33 4.09
CA SER A 256 16.42 -22.87 4.94
C SER A 256 15.80 -21.53 4.48
N ALA A 257 16.21 -20.98 3.34
CA ALA A 257 15.64 -19.73 2.81
C ALA A 257 14.13 -19.86 2.55
N ARG A 258 13.39 -18.77 2.78
CA ARG A 258 12.00 -18.67 2.37
C ARG A 258 11.92 -18.14 0.94
N VAL A 259 11.58 -19.02 -0.01
CA VAL A 259 11.54 -18.68 -1.44
C VAL A 259 10.14 -18.90 -1.98
N GLY A 260 9.64 -17.99 -2.81
CA GLY A 260 8.30 -18.10 -3.42
C GLY A 260 8.12 -17.20 -4.63
N GLY A 261 6.88 -16.98 -4.99
CA GLY A 261 6.40 -16.23 -6.14
C GLY A 261 4.98 -16.68 -6.51
N PRO A 262 4.50 -16.41 -7.72
CA PRO A 262 5.15 -15.77 -8.89
C PRO A 262 4.91 -14.25 -8.94
N ASP A 263 4.23 -13.68 -7.95
CA ASP A 263 3.89 -12.27 -7.83
C ASP A 263 3.19 -11.67 -9.07
N VAL A 264 2.16 -12.37 -9.53
CA VAL A 264 1.40 -12.00 -10.72
C VAL A 264 0.56 -10.74 -10.52
N ALA A 265 0.42 -9.93 -11.56
CA ALA A 265 -0.55 -8.85 -11.61
C ALA A 265 -1.97 -9.39 -11.49
N GLY A 266 -2.74 -8.84 -10.55
CA GLY A 266 -4.07 -9.35 -10.20
C GLY A 266 -4.00 -10.78 -9.67
N ALA A 267 -5.09 -11.54 -9.78
CA ALA A 267 -5.13 -12.97 -9.44
C ALA A 267 -4.41 -13.87 -10.47
N GLY A 268 -3.86 -13.31 -11.54
CA GLY A 268 -3.04 -13.98 -12.55
C GLY A 268 -3.76 -14.92 -13.50
N GLY A 269 -5.02 -15.26 -13.27
CA GLY A 269 -5.84 -16.07 -14.18
C GLY A 269 -5.17 -17.36 -14.67
N ALA A 270 -5.10 -17.54 -15.99
CA ALA A 270 -4.50 -18.74 -16.60
C ALA A 270 -2.99 -18.88 -16.31
N PHE A 271 -2.27 -17.76 -16.18
CA PHE A 271 -0.85 -17.79 -15.82
C PHE A 271 -0.65 -18.36 -14.42
N MET A 272 -1.40 -17.86 -13.42
CA MET A 272 -1.35 -18.40 -12.05
C MET A 272 -1.72 -19.88 -12.03
N ALA A 273 -2.79 -20.28 -12.69
CA ALA A 273 -3.20 -21.69 -12.74
C ALA A 273 -2.11 -22.60 -13.35
N GLY A 274 -1.45 -22.12 -14.42
CA GLY A 274 -0.32 -22.83 -15.04
C GLY A 274 0.89 -22.92 -14.10
N PHE A 275 1.23 -21.83 -13.44
CA PHE A 275 2.33 -21.77 -12.47
C PHE A 275 2.10 -22.71 -11.27
N LEU A 276 0.92 -22.66 -10.64
CA LEU A 276 0.59 -23.55 -9.51
C LEU A 276 0.67 -25.03 -9.90
N ARG A 277 0.19 -25.37 -11.11
CA ARG A 277 0.35 -26.73 -11.63
C ARG A 277 1.82 -27.10 -11.87
N HIS A 278 2.62 -26.16 -12.41
CA HIS A 278 4.05 -26.41 -12.65
C HIS A 278 4.80 -26.70 -11.34
N ILE A 279 4.66 -25.84 -10.33
CA ILE A 279 5.38 -26.01 -9.05
C ILE A 279 4.92 -27.22 -8.23
N THR A 280 3.75 -27.82 -8.56
CA THR A 280 3.23 -29.01 -7.84
C THR A 280 3.41 -30.31 -8.61
N LEU A 281 3.25 -30.29 -9.93
CA LEU A 281 3.18 -31.49 -10.79
C LEU A 281 4.12 -31.41 -12.01
N GLY A 282 4.68 -30.26 -12.31
CA GLY A 282 5.58 -30.07 -13.45
C GLY A 282 6.98 -30.65 -13.19
N THR A 283 7.76 -30.80 -14.23
CA THR A 283 9.19 -31.15 -14.10
C THR A 283 9.98 -29.87 -13.84
N ASN A 284 10.71 -29.82 -12.74
CA ASN A 284 11.62 -28.74 -12.40
C ASN A 284 12.78 -28.67 -13.41
N TYR A 285 12.92 -27.55 -14.08
CA TYR A 285 13.93 -27.35 -15.14
C TYR A 285 15.40 -27.34 -14.64
N ALA A 286 15.61 -27.03 -13.36
CA ALA A 286 16.95 -26.98 -12.77
C ALA A 286 17.42 -28.36 -12.27
N THR A 287 16.50 -29.13 -11.65
CA THR A 287 16.84 -30.39 -10.96
C THR A 287 16.38 -31.65 -11.72
N GLY A 288 15.36 -31.52 -12.57
CA GLY A 288 14.69 -32.66 -13.22
C GLY A 288 13.69 -33.40 -12.33
N GLU A 289 13.50 -32.96 -11.09
CA GLU A 289 12.55 -33.56 -10.15
C GLU A 289 11.13 -33.05 -10.42
N MET A 290 10.14 -33.66 -9.77
CA MET A 290 8.75 -33.21 -9.86
C MET A 290 8.49 -32.04 -8.89
N GLY A 291 7.95 -30.95 -9.42
CA GLY A 291 7.59 -29.75 -8.67
C GLY A 291 8.76 -28.86 -8.28
N THR A 292 8.43 -27.68 -7.76
CA THR A 292 9.41 -26.70 -7.27
C THR A 292 9.00 -26.28 -5.87
N PRO A 293 9.86 -26.43 -4.86
CA PRO A 293 9.54 -26.02 -3.49
C PRO A 293 9.20 -24.54 -3.42
N SER A 294 8.06 -24.21 -2.78
CA SER A 294 7.63 -22.83 -2.57
C SER A 294 7.15 -22.65 -1.14
N ASP A 295 7.72 -21.69 -0.42
CA ASP A 295 7.39 -21.40 0.99
C ASP A 295 6.24 -20.40 1.11
N PHE A 296 5.92 -19.66 0.06
CA PHE A 296 4.77 -18.78 -0.06
C PHE A 296 4.36 -18.61 -1.52
N ILE A 297 3.09 -18.26 -1.72
CA ILE A 297 2.56 -17.88 -3.04
C ILE A 297 2.20 -16.40 -2.98
N SER A 298 2.56 -15.66 -4.03
CA SER A 298 2.27 -14.22 -4.10
C SER A 298 1.52 -13.82 -5.36
N PHE A 299 0.74 -12.74 -5.22
CA PHE A 299 0.01 -12.08 -6.29
C PHE A 299 -0.34 -10.65 -5.88
N HIS A 300 -0.79 -9.80 -6.83
CA HIS A 300 -1.20 -8.43 -6.55
C HIS A 300 -2.72 -8.27 -6.46
N ALA A 301 -3.17 -7.34 -5.63
CA ALA A 301 -4.58 -6.95 -5.56
C ALA A 301 -4.70 -5.43 -5.62
N LYS A 302 -5.19 -4.91 -6.73
CA LYS A 302 -5.34 -3.48 -6.99
C LYS A 302 -6.81 -3.12 -7.20
N GLY A 303 -7.22 -1.93 -6.70
CA GLY A 303 -8.46 -1.27 -7.08
C GLY A 303 -8.33 -0.55 -8.44
N GLU A 304 -9.34 0.27 -8.76
CA GLU A 304 -9.37 1.07 -9.99
C GLU A 304 -10.18 2.35 -9.77
N PRO A 305 -9.66 3.31 -9.00
CA PRO A 305 -10.36 4.58 -8.77
C PRO A 305 -10.52 5.35 -10.07
N ALA A 306 -11.64 6.06 -10.20
CA ALA A 306 -11.99 6.84 -11.37
C ALA A 306 -12.57 8.20 -11.00
N MET A 307 -12.45 9.18 -11.91
CA MET A 307 -13.20 10.44 -11.81
C MET A 307 -14.63 10.21 -12.29
N VAL A 308 -15.60 10.49 -11.43
CA VAL A 308 -17.04 10.37 -11.69
C VAL A 308 -17.72 11.65 -11.24
N ASP A 309 -18.43 12.32 -12.12
CA ASP A 309 -19.20 13.55 -11.82
C ASP A 309 -18.38 14.61 -11.04
N GLY A 310 -17.09 14.74 -11.38
CA GLY A 310 -16.18 15.73 -10.79
C GLY A 310 -15.59 15.38 -9.41
N HIS A 311 -15.82 14.17 -8.91
CA HIS A 311 -15.18 13.64 -7.70
C HIS A 311 -14.48 12.30 -7.96
N ILE A 312 -13.63 11.89 -7.03
CA ILE A 312 -12.97 10.59 -7.08
C ILE A 312 -13.94 9.54 -6.53
N ARG A 313 -14.08 8.44 -7.26
CA ARG A 313 -14.71 7.21 -6.79
C ARG A 313 -13.67 6.12 -6.71
N MET A 314 -13.44 5.60 -5.51
CA MET A 314 -12.60 4.43 -5.29
C MET A 314 -13.29 3.15 -5.80
N ASP A 315 -12.54 2.08 -5.96
CA ASP A 315 -13.09 0.77 -6.31
C ASP A 315 -12.53 -0.32 -5.38
N ILE A 316 -12.97 -0.26 -4.11
CA ILE A 316 -12.63 -1.27 -3.11
C ILE A 316 -13.14 -2.67 -3.53
N SER A 317 -14.24 -2.73 -4.29
CA SER A 317 -14.83 -3.98 -4.75
C SER A 317 -13.87 -4.74 -5.68
N LYS A 318 -13.20 -4.06 -6.60
CA LYS A 318 -12.24 -4.68 -7.52
C LYS A 318 -11.05 -5.26 -6.75
N GLN A 319 -10.47 -4.51 -5.83
CA GLN A 319 -9.34 -4.97 -5.04
C GLN A 319 -9.69 -6.22 -4.23
N LEU A 320 -10.82 -6.22 -3.54
CA LEU A 320 -11.26 -7.34 -2.72
C LEU A 320 -11.70 -8.56 -3.54
N ARG A 321 -12.32 -8.37 -4.73
CA ARG A 321 -12.59 -9.48 -5.66
C ARG A 321 -11.30 -10.14 -6.12
N THR A 322 -10.31 -9.34 -6.52
CA THR A 322 -9.00 -9.84 -6.93
C THR A 322 -8.34 -10.65 -5.83
N ALA A 323 -8.39 -10.16 -4.58
CA ALA A 323 -7.86 -10.91 -3.44
C ALA A 323 -8.63 -12.23 -3.22
N ASP A 324 -9.96 -12.21 -3.28
CA ASP A 324 -10.81 -13.39 -3.12
C ASP A 324 -10.57 -14.44 -4.22
N GLU A 325 -10.39 -14.00 -5.47
CA GLU A 325 -10.05 -14.86 -6.62
C GLU A 325 -8.66 -15.50 -6.45
N GLY A 326 -7.65 -14.73 -6.01
CA GLY A 326 -6.31 -15.24 -5.72
C GLY A 326 -6.33 -16.29 -4.61
N PHE A 327 -7.02 -16.00 -3.50
CA PHE A 327 -7.19 -16.96 -2.40
C PHE A 327 -7.90 -18.23 -2.86
N ALA A 328 -8.97 -18.11 -3.66
CA ALA A 328 -9.71 -19.25 -4.19
C ALA A 328 -8.85 -20.12 -5.12
N SER A 329 -8.04 -19.50 -5.99
CA SER A 329 -7.16 -20.21 -6.93
C SER A 329 -6.09 -21.04 -6.20
N ILE A 330 -5.49 -20.49 -5.13
CA ILE A 330 -4.48 -21.18 -4.34
C ILE A 330 -5.12 -22.29 -3.48
N ALA A 331 -6.24 -21.98 -2.81
CA ALA A 331 -6.96 -22.94 -1.98
C ALA A 331 -7.49 -24.16 -2.77
N ALA A 332 -7.72 -24.00 -4.07
CA ALA A 332 -8.15 -25.09 -4.96
C ALA A 332 -7.06 -26.14 -5.23
N VAL A 333 -5.78 -25.85 -4.90
CA VAL A 333 -4.65 -26.78 -5.06
C VAL A 333 -4.35 -27.44 -3.72
N PRO A 334 -4.69 -28.72 -3.50
CA PRO A 334 -4.58 -29.36 -2.19
C PRO A 334 -3.17 -29.32 -1.58
N GLN A 335 -2.14 -29.43 -2.42
CA GLN A 335 -0.72 -29.38 -2.01
C GLN A 335 -0.33 -28.01 -1.44
N LEU A 336 -1.06 -26.93 -1.78
CA LEU A 336 -0.80 -25.55 -1.39
C LEU A 336 -1.80 -24.98 -0.40
N ALA A 337 -2.77 -25.79 0.08
CA ALA A 337 -3.86 -25.32 0.94
C ALA A 337 -3.40 -24.64 2.24
N HIS A 338 -2.20 -24.94 2.72
CA HIS A 338 -1.61 -24.36 3.92
C HIS A 338 -0.39 -23.47 3.63
N THR A 339 -0.03 -23.31 2.36
CA THR A 339 1.10 -22.45 1.97
C THR A 339 0.76 -20.99 2.29
N PRO A 340 1.64 -20.24 2.98
CA PRO A 340 1.45 -18.83 3.22
C PRO A 340 1.21 -18.04 1.95
N ILE A 341 0.29 -17.09 2.01
CA ILE A 341 -0.02 -16.17 0.89
C ILE A 341 0.48 -14.78 1.25
N ILE A 342 1.14 -14.13 0.29
CA ILE A 342 1.50 -12.72 0.37
C ILE A 342 0.84 -12.00 -0.81
N ILE A 343 0.05 -10.98 -0.52
CA ILE A 343 -0.36 -10.02 -1.55
C ILE A 343 0.81 -9.07 -1.73
N GLY A 344 1.61 -9.30 -2.80
CA GLY A 344 2.89 -8.64 -3.04
C GLY A 344 2.78 -7.14 -3.35
N GLU A 345 1.60 -6.70 -3.83
CA GLU A 345 1.19 -5.30 -3.88
C GLU A 345 -0.31 -5.18 -3.62
N ASN A 346 -0.67 -4.45 -2.57
CA ASN A 346 -2.03 -4.30 -2.06
C ASN A 346 -2.42 -2.83 -1.98
N ASP A 347 -2.85 -2.24 -3.10
CA ASP A 347 -3.05 -0.79 -3.21
C ASP A 347 -4.33 -0.44 -3.97
N PRO A 348 -4.81 0.83 -3.85
CA PRO A 348 -6.00 1.27 -4.54
C PRO A 348 -5.90 1.30 -6.07
N GLU A 349 -4.70 1.30 -6.65
CA GLU A 349 -4.46 1.27 -8.11
C GLU A 349 -3.03 0.83 -8.46
N GLY A 350 -2.72 0.68 -9.77
CA GLY A 350 -1.45 0.13 -10.26
C GLY A 350 -0.28 1.11 -10.44
N CYS A 351 -0.52 2.44 -10.46
CA CYS A 351 0.54 3.39 -10.81
C CYS A 351 0.94 4.32 -9.66
N ALA A 352 1.96 3.97 -8.87
CA ALA A 352 2.44 4.78 -7.74
C ALA A 352 2.98 6.16 -8.18
N ALA A 353 3.68 6.22 -9.32
CA ALA A 353 4.31 7.43 -9.84
C ALA A 353 3.38 8.32 -10.71
N CYS A 354 2.12 7.93 -10.90
CA CYS A 354 1.14 8.77 -11.59
C CYS A 354 0.63 9.87 -10.66
N THR A 355 0.56 11.10 -11.18
CA THR A 355 0.07 12.29 -10.47
C THR A 355 -1.24 12.81 -11.08
N GLY A 356 -1.74 13.94 -10.62
CA GLY A 356 -2.93 14.60 -11.15
C GLY A 356 -4.14 14.53 -10.23
N ALA A 357 -5.23 15.21 -10.62
CA ALA A 357 -6.41 15.40 -9.79
C ALA A 357 -7.07 14.06 -9.39
N GLN A 358 -7.08 13.07 -10.28
CA GLN A 358 -7.62 11.73 -10.04
C GLN A 358 -6.85 10.96 -8.95
N ASN A 359 -5.64 11.38 -8.62
CA ASN A 359 -4.77 10.77 -7.63
C ASN A 359 -4.65 11.60 -6.33
N SER A 360 -5.35 12.73 -6.24
CA SER A 360 -5.24 13.65 -5.09
C SER A 360 -5.67 13.02 -3.75
N TYR A 361 -6.57 12.03 -3.78
CA TYR A 361 -7.02 11.26 -2.60
C TYR A 361 -5.86 10.62 -1.82
N ARG A 362 -4.72 10.37 -2.47
CA ARG A 362 -3.52 9.75 -1.86
C ARG A 362 -2.88 10.64 -0.81
N ASN A 363 -3.11 11.96 -0.87
CA ASN A 363 -2.61 12.92 0.10
C ASN A 363 -3.56 13.08 1.30
N ASP A 364 -4.84 12.71 1.14
CA ASP A 364 -5.94 12.98 2.06
C ASP A 364 -6.31 11.75 2.93
N THR A 365 -7.21 11.94 3.85
CA THR A 365 -7.75 10.92 4.76
C THR A 365 -8.55 9.83 4.06
N MET A 366 -9.00 10.05 2.83
CA MET A 366 -9.65 9.02 2.02
C MET A 366 -8.75 7.80 1.79
N TYR A 367 -7.47 8.00 1.52
CA TYR A 367 -6.53 6.88 1.40
C TYR A 367 -6.36 6.12 2.73
N SER A 368 -6.44 6.85 3.86
CA SER A 368 -6.37 6.26 5.20
C SER A 368 -7.57 5.35 5.50
N SER A 369 -8.79 5.84 5.28
CA SER A 369 -10.02 5.08 5.54
C SER A 369 -10.16 3.89 4.58
N TYR A 370 -9.79 4.07 3.31
CA TYR A 370 -9.69 2.98 2.33
C TYR A 370 -8.74 1.88 2.81
N THR A 371 -7.52 2.25 3.23
CA THR A 371 -6.51 1.30 3.72
C THR A 371 -7.02 0.55 4.94
N ALA A 372 -7.61 1.24 5.91
CA ALA A 372 -8.19 0.59 7.10
C ALA A 372 -9.29 -0.41 6.72
N ALA A 373 -10.21 -0.03 5.83
CA ALA A 373 -11.30 -0.89 5.35
C ALA A 373 -10.75 -2.12 4.60
N VAL A 374 -9.84 -1.93 3.63
CA VAL A 374 -9.26 -3.03 2.84
C VAL A 374 -8.58 -4.05 3.73
N TYR A 375 -7.68 -3.62 4.62
CA TYR A 375 -6.95 -4.57 5.49
C TYR A 375 -7.89 -5.36 6.41
N ALA A 376 -8.91 -4.70 6.98
CA ALA A 376 -9.91 -5.37 7.80
C ALA A 376 -10.68 -6.45 6.99
N ARG A 377 -11.04 -6.14 5.74
CA ARG A 377 -11.74 -7.07 4.84
C ARG A 377 -10.84 -8.19 4.32
N LEU A 378 -9.54 -7.96 4.15
CA LEU A 378 -8.58 -9.03 3.81
C LEU A 378 -8.47 -10.07 4.92
N TRP A 379 -8.41 -9.68 6.20
CA TRP A 379 -8.45 -10.62 7.31
C TRP A 379 -9.76 -11.44 7.31
N GLU A 380 -10.89 -10.79 7.00
CA GLU A 380 -12.18 -11.48 6.91
C GLU A 380 -12.24 -12.47 5.74
N LEU A 381 -11.76 -12.06 4.54
CA LEU A 381 -11.69 -12.92 3.35
C LEU A 381 -10.81 -14.14 3.58
N ALA A 382 -9.59 -13.95 4.12
CA ALA A 382 -8.64 -15.01 4.38
C ALA A 382 -9.24 -16.06 5.34
N ARG A 383 -9.94 -15.61 6.39
CA ARG A 383 -10.64 -16.49 7.33
C ARG A 383 -11.78 -17.25 6.65
N ARG A 384 -12.58 -16.59 5.79
CA ARG A 384 -13.67 -17.23 5.04
C ARG A 384 -13.15 -18.29 4.07
N ARG A 385 -12.05 -18.00 3.38
CA ARG A 385 -11.38 -18.91 2.46
C ARG A 385 -10.52 -19.97 3.16
N LYS A 386 -10.30 -19.83 4.47
CA LYS A 386 -9.43 -20.70 5.28
C LYS A 386 -8.02 -20.80 4.74
N VAL A 387 -7.48 -19.68 4.26
CA VAL A 387 -6.10 -19.56 3.76
C VAL A 387 -5.20 -18.91 4.79
N SER A 388 -3.89 -19.15 4.69
CA SER A 388 -2.86 -18.54 5.52
C SER A 388 -2.37 -17.25 4.89
N LEU A 389 -3.00 -16.11 5.18
CA LEU A 389 -2.53 -14.80 4.72
C LEU A 389 -1.42 -14.30 5.66
N ASP A 390 -0.18 -14.28 5.19
CA ASP A 390 1.00 -13.83 5.96
C ASP A 390 1.30 -12.36 5.74
N GLY A 391 1.04 -11.82 4.55
CA GLY A 391 1.31 -10.43 4.21
C GLY A 391 0.37 -9.82 3.18
N ALA A 392 0.17 -8.50 3.32
CA ALA A 392 -0.42 -7.63 2.32
C ALA A 392 0.44 -6.37 2.25
N LEU A 393 1.21 -6.23 1.19
CA LEU A 393 2.24 -5.24 1.04
C LEU A 393 1.66 -3.95 0.46
N THR A 394 1.87 -2.82 1.13
CA THR A 394 1.57 -1.53 0.52
C THR A 394 2.76 -1.05 -0.32
N TRP A 395 2.53 -0.86 -1.61
CA TRP A 395 3.52 -0.38 -2.57
C TRP A 395 3.52 1.15 -2.60
N ALA A 396 3.95 1.71 -1.44
CA ALA A 396 4.03 3.15 -1.22
C ALA A 396 5.23 3.45 -0.32
N PHE A 397 6.16 4.27 -0.81
CA PHE A 397 7.34 4.65 -0.05
C PHE A 397 7.49 6.16 0.03
N THR A 398 8.44 6.76 -0.71
CA THR A 398 8.61 8.21 -0.88
C THR A 398 9.23 8.49 -2.24
N PHE A 399 8.85 9.60 -2.86
CA PHE A 399 9.45 10.08 -4.10
C PHE A 399 10.32 11.29 -3.77
N VAL A 400 11.63 11.11 -3.87
CA VAL A 400 12.62 12.12 -3.49
C VAL A 400 12.64 13.26 -4.51
N GLU A 401 12.77 14.51 -4.04
CA GLU A 401 12.85 15.72 -4.86
C GLU A 401 11.63 15.97 -5.76
N GLN A 402 10.46 15.44 -5.39
CA GLN A 402 9.23 15.65 -6.14
C GLN A 402 8.39 16.80 -5.54
N PRO A 403 7.46 17.39 -6.33
CA PRO A 403 6.59 18.45 -5.83
C PRO A 403 5.76 17.99 -4.63
N TRP A 404 5.55 18.89 -3.68
CA TRP A 404 4.76 18.66 -2.48
C TRP A 404 3.32 18.27 -2.83
N TYR A 405 2.83 17.19 -2.22
CA TYR A 405 1.45 16.70 -2.36
C TYR A 405 0.98 16.56 -3.82
N ALA A 406 1.87 16.19 -4.74
CA ALA A 406 1.55 16.06 -6.16
C ALA A 406 0.61 14.88 -6.51
N GLY A 407 0.24 14.07 -5.52
CA GLY A 407 -0.63 12.91 -5.71
C GLY A 407 0.12 11.61 -6.01
N TYR A 408 1.42 11.55 -5.77
CA TYR A 408 2.15 10.28 -5.76
C TYR A 408 1.58 9.34 -4.68
N ARG A 409 1.55 8.02 -4.95
CA ARG A 409 1.23 7.05 -3.91
C ARG A 409 2.47 6.85 -3.04
N GLN A 410 2.49 7.51 -1.89
CA GLN A 410 3.62 7.53 -0.98
C GLN A 410 3.15 7.63 0.48
N LEU A 411 4.03 7.30 1.41
CA LEU A 411 3.77 7.38 2.86
C LEU A 411 4.21 8.73 3.46
N ALA A 412 5.12 9.41 2.78
CA ALA A 412 5.61 10.74 3.17
C ALA A 412 5.96 11.55 1.92
N THR A 413 5.75 12.87 1.97
CA THR A 413 6.18 13.82 0.95
C THR A 413 7.27 14.72 1.51
N ASN A 414 8.46 14.72 0.90
CA ASN A 414 9.61 15.52 1.33
C ASN A 414 9.85 15.45 2.87
N GLY A 415 9.79 14.24 3.45
CA GLY A 415 10.01 13.99 4.87
C GLY A 415 8.82 14.27 5.81
N VAL A 416 7.71 14.82 5.29
CA VAL A 416 6.46 15.02 6.04
C VAL A 416 5.53 13.83 5.83
N ASP A 417 5.05 13.24 6.92
CA ASP A 417 4.18 12.07 6.89
C ASP A 417 2.82 12.41 6.29
N LEU A 418 2.32 11.50 5.43
CA LEU A 418 0.94 11.54 4.95
C LEU A 418 0.00 10.80 5.91
N PRO A 419 -1.30 11.10 5.91
CA PRO A 419 -2.29 10.49 6.80
C PRO A 419 -2.26 8.96 6.78
N VAL A 420 -2.03 8.34 5.61
CA VAL A 420 -2.00 6.88 5.44
C VAL A 420 -0.90 6.19 6.25
N LEU A 421 0.27 6.83 6.48
CA LEU A 421 1.30 6.27 7.33
C LEU A 421 0.82 6.07 8.77
N ASN A 422 -0.08 6.93 9.24
CA ASN A 422 -0.66 6.82 10.57
C ASN A 422 -1.60 5.61 10.71
N VAL A 423 -2.21 5.11 9.63
CA VAL A 423 -2.99 3.87 9.67
C VAL A 423 -2.10 2.68 10.06
N PHE A 424 -0.90 2.57 9.50
CA PHE A 424 0.06 1.53 9.87
C PHE A 424 0.54 1.66 11.32
N ARG A 425 0.64 2.90 11.85
CA ARG A 425 0.89 3.14 13.27
C ARG A 425 -0.28 2.66 14.14
N LEU A 426 -1.52 2.80 13.68
CA LEU A 426 -2.69 2.25 14.37
C LEU A 426 -2.67 0.71 14.32
N PHE A 427 -2.42 0.11 13.16
CA PHE A 427 -2.29 -1.36 13.05
C PHE A 427 -1.20 -1.93 13.95
N ALA A 428 -0.08 -1.23 14.10
CA ALA A 428 1.02 -1.65 14.97
C ALA A 428 0.66 -1.66 16.48
N ARG A 429 -0.44 -1.02 16.87
CA ARG A 429 -0.97 -1.01 18.23
C ARG A 429 -1.94 -2.14 18.52
N LEU A 430 -2.54 -2.76 17.50
CA LEU A 430 -3.50 -3.84 17.67
C LEU A 430 -2.91 -5.03 18.43
N GLY A 431 -3.71 -5.61 19.31
CA GLY A 431 -3.39 -6.86 20.01
C GLY A 431 -3.29 -8.04 19.05
N SER A 432 -2.78 -9.15 19.55
CA SER A 432 -2.58 -10.36 18.75
C SER A 432 -3.81 -11.28 18.67
N GLU A 433 -4.81 -11.10 19.50
CA GLU A 433 -6.01 -11.91 19.49
C GLU A 433 -7.22 -11.09 19.03
N GLN A 434 -7.81 -11.44 17.90
CA GLN A 434 -9.05 -10.81 17.43
C GLN A 434 -10.22 -11.27 18.32
N VAL A 435 -11.10 -10.34 18.68
CA VAL A 435 -12.33 -10.60 19.43
C VAL A 435 -13.55 -10.20 18.62
N GLN A 436 -14.72 -10.71 19.03
CA GLN A 436 -15.99 -10.42 18.35
C GLN A 436 -16.33 -8.93 18.45
N ALA A 437 -16.59 -8.31 17.29
CA ALA A 437 -17.08 -6.95 17.17
C ALA A 437 -18.11 -6.86 16.05
N THR A 438 -19.10 -5.98 16.20
CA THR A 438 -20.12 -5.71 15.18
C THR A 438 -20.50 -4.24 15.18
N SER A 439 -20.89 -3.73 14.01
CA SER A 439 -21.40 -2.37 13.84
C SER A 439 -22.78 -2.39 13.19
N GLY A 440 -23.71 -1.58 13.70
CA GLY A 440 -25.05 -1.44 13.13
C GLY A 440 -25.08 -0.77 11.76
N ALA A 441 -23.96 -0.15 11.32
CA ALA A 441 -23.84 0.49 10.01
C ALA A 441 -22.68 -0.10 9.19
N GLU A 442 -22.27 -1.33 9.48
CA GLU A 442 -21.27 -2.05 8.69
C GLU A 442 -21.90 -2.59 7.39
N VAL A 443 -21.23 -2.33 6.27
CA VAL A 443 -21.62 -2.92 4.99
C VAL A 443 -21.11 -4.36 4.93
N PRO A 444 -21.98 -5.37 4.69
CA PRO A 444 -21.54 -6.76 4.61
C PRO A 444 -20.47 -6.98 3.54
N LEU A 445 -19.43 -7.78 3.86
CA LEU A 445 -18.31 -8.04 2.95
C LEU A 445 -18.78 -8.54 1.58
N THR A 446 -19.79 -9.40 1.50
CA THR A 446 -20.34 -9.88 0.22
C THR A 446 -20.83 -8.75 -0.65
N ARG A 447 -21.47 -7.72 -0.06
CA ARG A 447 -21.93 -6.53 -0.77
C ARG A 447 -20.76 -5.62 -1.16
N ILE A 448 -19.74 -5.46 -0.29
CA ILE A 448 -18.55 -4.68 -0.64
C ILE A 448 -17.84 -5.32 -1.84
N VAL A 449 -17.69 -6.64 -1.85
CA VAL A 449 -17.06 -7.38 -2.94
C VAL A 449 -17.86 -7.25 -4.26
N SER A 450 -19.20 -7.21 -4.22
CA SER A 450 -20.01 -7.05 -5.44
C SER A 450 -20.14 -5.61 -5.91
N ASP A 451 -20.42 -4.68 -5.00
CA ASP A 451 -20.93 -3.34 -5.34
C ASP A 451 -20.02 -2.19 -4.86
N GLY A 452 -19.05 -2.46 -3.98
CA GLY A 452 -18.29 -1.43 -3.26
C GLY A 452 -19.09 -0.80 -2.13
N VAL A 453 -18.66 0.37 -1.68
CA VAL A 453 -19.28 1.16 -0.60
C VAL A 453 -19.79 2.48 -1.19
N ARG A 454 -20.96 2.47 -1.81
CA ARG A 454 -21.48 3.59 -2.62
C ARG A 454 -22.71 4.28 -2.04
N SER A 455 -23.74 3.55 -1.65
CA SER A 455 -25.04 4.10 -1.26
C SER A 455 -25.10 4.56 0.20
N ALA A 456 -24.46 3.84 1.10
CA ALA A 456 -24.33 4.18 2.51
C ALA A 456 -22.86 4.00 2.91
N PRO A 457 -22.34 4.80 3.85
CA PRO A 457 -20.99 4.62 4.33
C PRO A 457 -20.86 3.31 5.13
N ASP A 458 -19.65 2.73 5.11
CA ASP A 458 -19.24 1.60 5.93
C ASP A 458 -18.65 2.12 7.25
N ILE A 459 -19.40 2.00 8.34
CA ILE A 459 -18.86 2.22 9.68
C ILE A 459 -18.42 0.86 10.19
N GLY A 460 -17.17 0.54 9.90
CA GLY A 460 -16.66 -0.78 10.25
C GLY A 460 -15.89 -0.79 11.56
N VAL A 461 -15.68 -1.98 12.11
CA VAL A 461 -14.97 -2.21 13.36
C VAL A 461 -14.10 -3.46 13.30
N LEU A 462 -12.89 -3.36 13.84
CA LEU A 462 -11.99 -4.47 14.14
C LEU A 462 -11.54 -4.35 15.59
N ALA A 463 -11.77 -5.38 16.40
CA ALA A 463 -11.37 -5.35 17.81
C ALA A 463 -10.37 -6.47 18.12
N THR A 464 -9.40 -6.16 18.97
CA THR A 464 -8.39 -7.12 19.44
C THR A 464 -8.18 -7.02 20.94
N ARG A 465 -7.66 -8.12 21.51
CA ARG A 465 -7.26 -8.20 22.90
C ARG A 465 -5.77 -8.51 23.01
N THR A 466 -5.10 -7.84 23.94
CA THR A 466 -3.74 -8.20 24.39
C THR A 466 -3.86 -9.07 25.63
N LEU A 467 -3.44 -10.33 25.53
CA LEU A 467 -3.61 -11.31 26.63
C LEU A 467 -2.79 -10.96 27.88
N ALA A 468 -1.65 -10.28 27.73
CA ALA A 468 -0.74 -10.01 28.83
C ALA A 468 -1.30 -9.02 29.88
N ASP A 469 -2.12 -8.07 29.45
CA ASP A 469 -2.62 -6.97 30.29
C ASP A 469 -4.14 -6.77 30.21
N GLY A 470 -4.84 -7.55 29.40
CA GLY A 470 -6.30 -7.45 29.21
C GLY A 470 -6.74 -6.22 28.43
N ARG A 471 -5.84 -5.54 27.75
CA ARG A 471 -6.12 -4.36 26.92
C ARG A 471 -6.98 -4.77 25.72
N LEU A 472 -8.00 -3.94 25.43
CA LEU A 472 -8.78 -3.99 24.20
C LEU A 472 -8.38 -2.84 23.30
N ASP A 473 -8.14 -3.14 22.02
CA ASP A 473 -7.87 -2.19 20.96
C ASP A 473 -8.97 -2.28 19.92
N ILE A 474 -9.69 -1.18 19.68
CA ILE A 474 -10.86 -1.10 18.82
C ILE A 474 -10.56 -0.13 17.69
N LEU A 475 -10.35 -0.63 16.49
CA LEU A 475 -10.17 0.16 15.28
C LEU A 475 -11.52 0.38 14.62
N LEU A 476 -11.85 1.65 14.38
CA LEU A 476 -13.06 2.12 13.71
C LEU A 476 -12.67 2.84 12.43
N TRP A 477 -13.47 2.68 11.37
CA TRP A 477 -13.34 3.47 10.15
C TRP A 477 -14.71 3.90 9.66
N HIS A 478 -14.73 5.08 9.00
CA HIS A 478 -15.90 5.62 8.34
C HIS A 478 -15.56 5.82 6.86
N TYR A 479 -15.87 4.83 6.05
CA TYR A 479 -15.45 4.77 4.66
C TYR A 479 -16.63 4.83 3.68
N ARG A 480 -16.41 5.46 2.52
CA ARG A 480 -17.25 5.43 1.34
C ARG A 480 -16.37 5.58 0.09
N ASP A 481 -16.74 4.90 -1.02
CA ASP A 481 -15.99 4.96 -2.29
C ASP A 481 -15.96 6.38 -2.90
N ASP A 482 -17.03 7.18 -2.70
CA ASP A 482 -17.14 8.52 -3.29
C ASP A 482 -16.51 9.58 -2.38
N ASP A 483 -15.59 10.39 -2.94
CA ASP A 483 -15.01 11.56 -2.26
C ASP A 483 -15.96 12.77 -2.38
N VAL A 484 -17.08 12.69 -1.68
CA VAL A 484 -18.07 13.76 -1.59
C VAL A 484 -18.41 14.01 -0.13
N PRO A 485 -18.77 15.25 0.26
CA PRO A 485 -19.14 15.58 1.63
C PRO A 485 -20.26 14.66 2.16
N GLY A 486 -20.18 14.33 3.44
CA GLY A 486 -21.17 13.49 4.12
C GLY A 486 -21.21 13.74 5.62
N PRO A 487 -22.28 13.26 6.31
CA PRO A 487 -22.42 13.42 7.75
C PRO A 487 -21.37 12.60 8.51
N ALA A 488 -21.03 13.03 9.73
CA ALA A 488 -20.28 12.20 10.67
C ALA A 488 -21.17 11.11 11.28
N ALA A 489 -20.56 10.06 11.80
CA ALA A 489 -21.23 9.04 12.62
C ALA A 489 -21.06 9.37 14.10
N ASP A 490 -22.16 9.43 14.86
CA ASP A 490 -22.15 9.46 16.32
C ASP A 490 -22.19 8.03 16.84
N ILE A 491 -21.04 7.51 17.26
CA ILE A 491 -20.83 6.10 17.59
C ILE A 491 -21.01 5.90 19.10
N GLN A 492 -21.98 5.04 19.48
CA GLN A 492 -22.09 4.47 20.80
C GLN A 492 -21.39 3.12 20.82
N LEU A 493 -20.29 3.01 21.54
CA LEU A 493 -19.48 1.79 21.67
C LEU A 493 -19.81 1.08 22.97
N LEU A 494 -20.35 -0.13 22.87
CA LEU A 494 -20.70 -1.00 23.99
C LEU A 494 -19.67 -2.12 24.11
N LEU A 495 -18.95 -2.16 25.22
CA LEU A 495 -17.92 -3.16 25.51
C LEU A 495 -18.44 -4.15 26.56
N SER A 496 -18.31 -5.42 26.27
CA SER A 496 -18.60 -6.53 27.19
C SER A 496 -17.40 -7.47 27.30
N GLY A 497 -17.47 -8.42 28.26
CA GLY A 497 -16.37 -9.37 28.46
C GLY A 497 -15.10 -8.74 29.02
N VAL A 498 -15.20 -7.58 29.68
CA VAL A 498 -14.12 -6.96 30.44
C VAL A 498 -14.09 -7.48 31.88
N ALA A 499 -12.93 -7.47 32.51
CA ALA A 499 -12.77 -7.98 33.88
C ALA A 499 -13.65 -7.21 34.88
N PRO A 500 -14.59 -7.88 35.59
CA PRO A 500 -15.46 -7.18 36.54
C PRO A 500 -14.68 -6.60 37.71
N GLY A 501 -15.16 -5.48 38.24
CA GLY A 501 -14.58 -4.84 39.44
C GLY A 501 -13.30 -4.02 39.19
N LEU A 502 -12.77 -4.01 37.96
CA LEU A 502 -11.63 -3.17 37.60
C LEU A 502 -12.09 -1.79 37.15
N LYS A 503 -11.24 -0.80 37.38
CA LYS A 503 -11.36 0.52 36.75
C LYS A 503 -10.65 0.47 35.39
N PHE A 504 -11.12 1.27 34.44
CA PHE A 504 -10.54 1.34 33.10
C PHE A 504 -10.23 2.78 32.72
N GLN A 505 -9.26 2.94 31.82
CA GLN A 505 -9.00 4.20 31.12
C GLN A 505 -9.08 3.96 29.62
N ALA A 506 -9.54 4.98 28.88
CA ALA A 506 -9.58 4.93 27.44
C ALA A 506 -8.77 6.05 26.82
N ARG A 507 -8.08 5.74 25.73
CA ARG A 507 -7.36 6.69 24.88
C ARG A 507 -7.72 6.43 23.43
N ALA A 508 -7.77 7.50 22.62
CA ALA A 508 -7.97 7.38 21.20
C ALA A 508 -6.85 8.06 20.40
N TRP A 509 -6.60 7.53 19.23
CA TRP A 509 -5.78 8.13 18.17
C TRP A 509 -6.65 8.22 16.93
N ARG A 510 -6.71 9.41 16.35
CA ARG A 510 -7.60 9.69 15.22
C ARG A 510 -6.83 10.19 14.02
N ILE A 511 -7.33 9.84 12.84
CA ILE A 511 -6.91 10.34 11.54
C ILE A 511 -8.16 10.89 10.88
N ASP A 512 -8.25 12.20 10.76
CA ASP A 512 -9.29 12.91 10.02
C ASP A 512 -8.75 14.26 9.54
N ARG A 513 -9.58 15.11 8.95
CA ARG A 513 -9.14 16.42 8.42
C ARG A 513 -8.60 17.40 9.48
N HIS A 514 -8.76 17.10 10.76
CA HIS A 514 -8.28 17.92 11.88
C HIS A 514 -7.12 17.27 12.64
N ASP A 515 -7.05 15.94 12.58
CA ASP A 515 -6.09 15.15 13.34
C ASP A 515 -5.23 14.28 12.41
N ALA A 516 -3.91 14.37 12.59
CA ALA A 516 -2.90 13.57 11.88
C ALA A 516 -2.92 13.74 10.34
N ASP A 517 -3.29 14.94 9.85
CA ASP A 517 -3.43 15.28 8.43
C ASP A 517 -2.62 16.53 8.04
N SER A 518 -1.45 16.29 7.48
CA SER A 518 -0.57 17.34 6.96
C SER A 518 -1.08 17.99 5.66
N PHE A 519 -1.92 17.28 4.89
CA PHE A 519 -2.44 17.80 3.63
C PHE A 519 -3.47 18.91 3.84
N THR A 520 -4.35 18.76 4.82
CA THR A 520 -5.29 19.83 5.20
C THR A 520 -4.54 21.07 5.71
N GLU A 521 -3.46 20.90 6.49
CA GLU A 521 -2.62 22.02 6.91
C GLU A 521 -1.91 22.69 5.70
N TRP A 522 -1.40 21.90 4.74
CA TRP A 522 -0.78 22.44 3.53
C TRP A 522 -1.77 23.28 2.70
N LYS A 523 -3.03 22.82 2.57
CA LYS A 523 -4.10 23.59 1.93
C LYS A 523 -4.37 24.89 2.69
N ALA A 524 -4.41 24.87 4.03
CA ALA A 524 -4.61 26.05 4.86
C ALA A 524 -3.46 27.07 4.76
N LEU A 525 -2.23 26.59 4.44
CA LEU A 525 -1.07 27.44 4.16
C LEU A 525 -1.08 28.07 2.76
N GLY A 526 -2.11 27.82 1.94
CA GLY A 526 -2.21 28.34 0.57
C GLY A 526 -1.45 27.51 -0.46
N THR A 527 -1.27 26.23 -0.23
CA THR A 527 -0.64 25.26 -1.15
C THR A 527 0.76 25.68 -1.64
N PRO A 528 1.70 26.04 -0.74
CA PRO A 528 3.00 26.54 -1.15
C PRO A 528 3.78 25.49 -1.95
N ALA A 529 4.27 25.85 -3.14
CA ALA A 529 5.13 24.97 -3.94
C ALA A 529 6.50 24.72 -3.27
N HIS A 530 6.99 25.71 -2.50
CA HIS A 530 8.25 25.64 -1.74
C HIS A 530 7.98 26.10 -0.31
N PRO A 531 7.49 25.21 0.59
CA PRO A 531 7.24 25.58 1.98
C PRO A 531 8.51 26.08 2.67
N SER A 532 8.40 27.17 3.44
CA SER A 532 9.48 27.63 4.32
C SER A 532 9.73 26.63 5.45
N ALA A 533 10.90 26.70 6.11
CA ALA A 533 11.22 25.85 7.25
C ALA A 533 10.15 25.88 8.37
N GLN A 534 9.55 27.09 8.61
CA GLN A 534 8.46 27.24 9.57
C GLN A 534 7.18 26.52 9.10
N GLN A 535 6.84 26.61 7.81
CA GLN A 535 5.69 25.89 7.24
C GLN A 535 5.92 24.38 7.28
N VAL A 536 7.14 23.88 6.95
CA VAL A 536 7.49 22.47 7.10
C VAL A 536 7.30 21.99 8.53
N THR A 537 7.74 22.77 9.53
CA THR A 537 7.53 22.46 10.94
C THR A 537 6.03 22.34 11.29
N ARG A 538 5.18 23.22 10.78
CA ARG A 538 3.73 23.14 10.96
C ARG A 538 3.14 21.88 10.31
N LEU A 539 3.56 21.55 9.08
CA LEU A 539 3.14 20.33 8.40
C LEU A 539 3.53 19.06 9.19
N GLN A 540 4.77 19.03 9.72
CA GLN A 540 5.24 17.94 10.57
C GLN A 540 4.45 17.84 11.89
N GLN A 541 4.02 18.96 12.47
CA GLN A 541 3.16 18.95 13.65
C GLN A 541 1.76 18.42 13.33
N ALA A 542 1.15 18.89 12.24
CA ALA A 542 -0.17 18.45 11.79
C ALA A 542 -0.21 16.97 11.40
N SER A 543 0.91 16.39 10.95
CA SER A 543 0.99 14.96 10.60
C SER A 543 1.07 14.01 11.79
N ARG A 544 1.26 14.52 13.02
CA ARG A 544 1.49 13.68 14.20
C ARG A 544 0.23 12.98 14.66
N LEU A 545 0.34 11.69 14.91
CA LEU A 545 -0.71 10.89 15.55
C LEU A 545 -0.64 11.08 17.07
N VAL A 546 -1.56 11.86 17.63
CA VAL A 546 -1.60 12.24 19.03
C VAL A 546 -2.70 11.48 19.78
N ALA A 547 -2.41 11.03 21.01
CA ALA A 547 -3.39 10.37 21.86
C ALA A 547 -4.27 11.38 22.57
N HIS A 548 -5.58 11.12 22.57
CA HIS A 548 -6.57 11.87 23.34
C HIS A 548 -7.20 10.96 24.41
N SER A 549 -7.46 11.49 25.60
CA SER A 549 -8.23 10.76 26.62
C SER A 549 -9.72 10.79 26.25
N ILE A 550 -10.36 9.62 26.29
CA ILE A 550 -11.81 9.51 26.12
C ILE A 550 -12.44 9.32 27.50
N PRO A 551 -13.50 10.10 27.85
CA PRO A 551 -14.28 9.83 29.04
C PRO A 551 -14.86 8.41 29.01
N LEU A 552 -14.66 7.67 30.08
CA LEU A 552 -15.21 6.35 30.27
C LEU A 552 -16.26 6.39 31.36
N GLY A 553 -17.46 5.88 31.07
CA GLY A 553 -18.49 5.69 32.07
C GLY A 553 -18.07 4.65 33.14
N SER A 554 -18.70 4.65 34.29
CA SER A 554 -18.55 3.56 35.25
C SER A 554 -19.07 2.25 34.65
N PRO A 555 -18.42 1.09 34.93
CA PRO A 555 -18.95 -0.20 34.50
C PRO A 555 -20.40 -0.36 34.98
N ARG A 556 -21.26 -0.84 34.09
CA ARG A 556 -22.64 -1.18 34.42
C ARG A 556 -22.68 -2.40 35.35
N GLN A 557 -23.86 -2.71 35.91
CA GLN A 557 -24.02 -3.86 36.82
C GLN A 557 -23.67 -5.19 36.16
N ASP A 558 -23.84 -5.31 34.84
CA ASP A 558 -23.46 -6.45 34.02
C ASP A 558 -21.98 -6.48 33.65
N GLY A 559 -21.17 -5.53 34.13
CA GLY A 559 -19.75 -5.39 33.82
C GLY A 559 -19.47 -4.74 32.47
N SER A 560 -20.50 -4.30 31.72
CA SER A 560 -20.28 -3.62 30.43
C SER A 560 -19.82 -2.17 30.62
N LEU A 561 -19.06 -1.68 29.63
CA LEU A 561 -18.62 -0.30 29.53
C LEU A 561 -19.24 0.37 28.33
N GLU A 562 -19.49 1.68 28.43
CA GLU A 562 -19.98 2.47 27.33
C GLU A 562 -19.05 3.67 27.08
N LEU A 563 -18.75 3.89 25.79
CA LEU A 563 -18.03 5.06 25.31
C LEU A 563 -18.81 5.68 24.15
N GLN A 564 -18.55 6.96 23.94
CA GLN A 564 -19.09 7.68 22.79
C GLN A 564 -17.96 8.36 22.04
N THR A 565 -18.02 8.28 20.72
CA THR A 565 -17.13 9.02 19.83
C THR A 565 -17.89 9.50 18.61
N ARG A 566 -17.38 10.53 17.96
CA ARG A 566 -17.92 11.07 16.71
C ARG A 566 -16.86 10.95 15.63
N LEU A 567 -17.12 10.14 14.60
CA LEU A 567 -16.18 9.84 13.54
C LEU A 567 -16.62 10.51 12.21
N PRO A 568 -15.88 11.50 11.71
CA PRO A 568 -16.16 12.13 10.41
C PRO A 568 -16.04 11.12 9.27
N LEU A 569 -16.70 11.41 8.13
CA LEU A 569 -16.49 10.64 6.89
C LEU A 569 -15.02 10.66 6.50
N GLN A 570 -14.52 9.52 6.02
CA GLN A 570 -13.10 9.24 5.72
C GLN A 570 -12.19 9.30 6.96
N GLY A 571 -12.77 9.19 8.15
CA GLY A 571 -12.01 9.11 9.41
C GLY A 571 -11.63 7.69 9.78
N VAL A 572 -10.53 7.56 10.52
CA VAL A 572 -10.07 6.32 11.17
C VAL A 572 -9.73 6.61 12.62
N GLU A 573 -10.18 5.79 13.53
CA GLU A 573 -9.89 5.96 14.96
C GLU A 573 -9.54 4.62 15.60
N LEU A 574 -8.49 4.62 16.41
CA LEU A 574 -8.17 3.51 17.32
C LEU A 574 -8.47 3.93 18.75
N ILE A 575 -9.33 3.17 19.41
CA ILE A 575 -9.63 3.33 20.84
C ILE A 575 -8.97 2.18 21.60
N GLU A 576 -8.12 2.53 22.55
CA GLU A 576 -7.47 1.62 23.47
C GLU A 576 -8.13 1.70 24.85
N VAL A 577 -8.64 0.58 25.35
CA VAL A 577 -9.23 0.48 26.67
C VAL A 577 -8.35 -0.42 27.54
N ARG A 578 -7.81 0.12 28.64
CA ARG A 578 -6.91 -0.58 29.56
C ARG A 578 -7.49 -0.67 30.95
N PRO A 579 -7.36 -1.82 31.63
CA PRO A 579 -7.60 -1.88 33.06
C PRO A 579 -6.55 -1.05 33.81
N ILE A 580 -6.99 -0.32 34.84
CA ILE A 580 -6.12 0.37 35.78
C ILE A 580 -5.90 -0.58 36.95
N ARG A 581 -4.64 -0.91 37.19
CA ARG A 581 -4.23 -1.74 38.37
C ARG A 581 -4.14 -0.89 39.61
#